data_c15ed1433bbe5d51d6dc4c3316b5d5b6
#
_entry.id   c15ed1433bbe5d51d6dc4c3316b5d5b6
#
_cell.length_a   1.000
_cell.length_b   1.000
_cell.length_c   1.000
_cell.angle_alpha   90.00
_cell.angle_beta   90.00
_cell.angle_gamma   90.00
#
_symmetry.space_group_name_H-M   'P 1'
#
loop_
_entity.id
_entity.type
_entity.pdbx_description
1 polymer ?
#
loop_
_entity_poly.entity_id
_entity_poly.type
_entity_poly.pdbx_seq_one_letter_code
_entity_poly.pdbx_strand_id
1 'polypeptide(L)'
;ADKPAIPRQGEGVGDHARAASTWLTGVHVKKTEGPDIRAGQSLDQLIAQQVGQATQLASLELALDSVEVLGACDQGYSCAYANTISWRTPTTPLPMENDPRAVFERLFGAADSTDAAARLARLREDRSVLDFVSAEANGLKRSLGAADSSKLTQYLDAVRDVERRIQTAERQADREMPVFEQPIGIPDTFEQHAKLMYDLWLLAFQTDLTRVGTFMMGKEVTGRSYPEIGVSSGHHGVSHHQNDP
;
A
#
# COMPACT_ATOMS: atom_id res chain seq x y z
N ALA A 1 -28.22 6.33 -10.38
CA ALA A 1 -26.83 5.84 -10.44
C ALA A 1 -26.63 4.90 -9.24
N ASP A 2 -26.20 3.68 -9.49
CA ASP A 2 -25.93 2.71 -8.43
C ASP A 2 -24.83 3.26 -7.53
N LYS A 3 -25.07 3.27 -6.23
CA LYS A 3 -24.03 3.60 -5.25
C LYS A 3 -23.13 2.36 -5.10
N PRO A 4 -21.83 2.45 -5.37
CA PRO A 4 -20.96 1.25 -5.47
C PRO A 4 -20.87 0.41 -4.19
N ALA A 5 -21.04 1.03 -3.02
CA ALA A 5 -21.00 0.33 -1.73
C ALA A 5 -22.32 -0.41 -1.39
N ILE A 6 -23.44 -0.10 -2.06
CA ILE A 6 -24.74 -0.74 -1.79
C ILE A 6 -24.72 -2.16 -2.39
N PRO A 7 -25.19 -3.19 -1.66
CA PRO A 7 -25.26 -4.55 -2.18
C PRO A 7 -26.24 -4.65 -3.36
N ARG A 8 -25.87 -5.42 -4.35
CA ARG A 8 -26.78 -5.83 -5.43
C ARG A 8 -27.66 -6.97 -4.97
N GLN A 9 -28.73 -7.21 -5.70
CA GLN A 9 -29.63 -8.31 -5.39
C GLN A 9 -28.87 -9.63 -5.32
N GLY A 10 -29.00 -10.36 -4.20
CA GLY A 10 -28.35 -11.65 -3.96
C GLY A 10 -26.93 -11.57 -3.34
N GLU A 11 -26.35 -10.38 -3.13
CA GLU A 11 -25.02 -10.26 -2.51
C GLU A 11 -25.04 -10.36 -0.99
N GLY A 12 -26.16 -10.01 -0.34
CA GLY A 12 -26.29 -10.07 1.12
C GLY A 12 -25.37 -9.09 1.84
N VAL A 13 -24.86 -9.50 3.01
CA VAL A 13 -23.92 -8.74 3.84
C VAL A 13 -22.53 -8.63 3.19
N GLY A 14 -21.62 -7.87 3.77
CA GLY A 14 -20.28 -7.59 3.23
C GLY A 14 -20.06 -6.09 3.05
N ASP A 15 -20.64 -5.29 3.93
CA ASP A 15 -20.67 -3.84 3.82
C ASP A 15 -19.30 -3.22 3.99
N HIS A 16 -18.49 -3.77 4.90
CA HIS A 16 -17.15 -3.26 5.19
C HIS A 16 -16.19 -3.44 4.02
N ALA A 17 -16.22 -4.63 3.40
CA ALA A 17 -15.41 -4.92 2.22
C ALA A 17 -15.80 -4.03 1.03
N ARG A 18 -17.11 -3.81 0.82
CA ARG A 18 -17.60 -2.91 -0.24
C ARG A 18 -17.25 -1.46 0.05
N ALA A 19 -17.41 -0.99 1.29
CA ALA A 19 -17.13 0.38 1.67
C ALA A 19 -15.66 0.73 1.44
N ALA A 20 -14.73 -0.02 2.03
CA ALA A 20 -13.30 0.22 1.89
C ALA A 20 -12.84 0.18 0.42
N SER A 21 -13.21 -0.86 -0.32
CA SER A 21 -12.76 -1.01 -1.72
C SER A 21 -13.36 0.02 -2.67
N THR A 22 -14.54 0.57 -2.38
CA THR A 22 -15.17 1.57 -3.26
C THR A 22 -14.70 2.98 -2.97
N TRP A 23 -14.03 3.21 -1.84
CA TRP A 23 -13.66 4.54 -1.34
C TRP A 23 -12.92 5.39 -2.38
N LEU A 24 -11.85 4.86 -2.96
CA LEU A 24 -11.06 5.53 -4.01
C LEU A 24 -11.28 4.98 -5.42
N THR A 25 -12.01 3.86 -5.56
CA THR A 25 -12.24 3.25 -6.87
C THR A 25 -13.55 3.69 -7.50
N GLY A 26 -14.56 4.03 -6.70
CA GLY A 26 -15.90 4.34 -7.17
C GLY A 26 -16.60 3.17 -7.88
N VAL A 27 -16.11 1.94 -7.73
CA VAL A 27 -16.57 0.74 -8.45
C VAL A 27 -17.20 -0.26 -7.49
N HIS A 28 -18.30 -0.89 -7.91
CA HIS A 28 -18.86 -2.03 -7.22
C HIS A 28 -17.96 -3.26 -7.39
N VAL A 29 -17.43 -3.78 -6.27
CA VAL A 29 -16.45 -4.86 -6.28
C VAL A 29 -17.10 -6.22 -6.52
N LYS A 30 -16.33 -7.15 -7.08
CA LYS A 30 -16.79 -8.53 -7.28
C LYS A 30 -16.86 -9.27 -5.95
N LYS A 31 -18.02 -9.87 -5.63
CA LYS A 31 -18.17 -10.74 -4.47
C LYS A 31 -17.39 -12.04 -4.69
N THR A 32 -16.28 -12.21 -3.98
CA THR A 32 -15.43 -13.41 -4.00
C THR A 32 -14.48 -13.42 -2.81
N GLU A 33 -14.22 -14.60 -2.28
CA GLU A 33 -13.16 -14.88 -1.30
C GLU A 33 -11.90 -15.47 -1.97
N GLY A 34 -12.01 -15.82 -3.24
CA GLY A 34 -10.96 -16.46 -4.02
C GLY A 34 -9.94 -15.49 -4.62
N PRO A 35 -9.01 -16.02 -5.43
CA PRO A 35 -7.95 -15.21 -6.05
C PRO A 35 -8.43 -14.33 -7.22
N ASP A 36 -9.70 -14.47 -7.61
CA ASP A 36 -10.32 -13.75 -8.71
C ASP A 36 -10.95 -12.41 -8.28
N ILE A 37 -10.33 -11.76 -7.26
CA ILE A 37 -10.70 -10.43 -6.78
C ILE A 37 -10.73 -9.43 -7.91
N ARG A 38 -11.72 -8.52 -7.85
CA ARG A 38 -11.84 -7.44 -8.82
C ARG A 38 -12.52 -6.22 -8.21
N ALA A 39 -11.80 -5.11 -8.21
CA ALA A 39 -12.27 -3.77 -7.90
C ALA A 39 -12.03 -2.84 -9.10
N GLY A 40 -12.02 -1.54 -8.90
CA GLY A 40 -11.54 -0.56 -9.88
C GLY A 40 -10.08 -0.19 -9.62
N GLN A 41 -9.47 0.52 -10.52
CA GLN A 41 -8.23 1.24 -10.22
C GLN A 41 -8.57 2.44 -9.34
N SER A 42 -7.83 2.65 -8.27
CA SER A 42 -8.08 3.75 -7.33
C SER A 42 -7.53 5.09 -7.83
N LEU A 43 -8.13 6.18 -7.36
CA LEU A 43 -7.78 7.54 -7.79
C LEU A 43 -6.30 7.87 -7.52
N ASP A 44 -5.76 7.48 -6.37
CA ASP A 44 -4.35 7.65 -6.03
C ASP A 44 -3.44 6.98 -7.06
N GLN A 45 -3.80 5.80 -7.55
CA GLN A 45 -3.03 5.06 -8.54
C GLN A 45 -3.18 5.64 -9.96
N LEU A 46 -4.32 6.24 -10.29
CA LEU A 46 -4.46 7.04 -11.52
C LEU A 46 -3.52 8.25 -11.50
N ILE A 47 -3.43 8.94 -10.34
CA ILE A 47 -2.53 10.08 -10.16
C ILE A 47 -1.07 9.60 -10.19
N ALA A 48 -0.74 8.49 -9.52
CA ALA A 48 0.60 7.91 -9.49
C ALA A 48 1.12 7.55 -10.88
N GLN A 49 0.27 7.10 -11.79
CA GLN A 49 0.63 6.85 -13.19
C GLN A 49 1.09 8.14 -13.91
N GLN A 50 0.57 9.29 -13.55
CA GLN A 50 0.91 10.57 -14.18
C GLN A 50 2.13 11.23 -13.57
N VAL A 51 2.19 11.30 -12.23
CA VAL A 51 3.23 12.08 -11.54
C VAL A 51 4.28 11.22 -10.82
N GLY A 52 3.97 9.95 -10.54
CA GLY A 52 4.86 9.06 -9.77
C GLY A 52 6.07 8.54 -10.54
N GLN A 53 6.13 8.76 -11.86
CA GLN A 53 7.27 8.33 -12.67
C GLN A 53 8.54 9.17 -12.42
N ALA A 54 8.38 10.38 -11.89
CA ALA A 54 9.48 11.28 -11.59
C ALA A 54 10.10 11.07 -10.18
N THR A 55 9.47 10.25 -9.35
CA THR A 55 9.87 10.01 -7.95
C THR A 55 10.35 8.58 -7.73
N GLN A 56 11.14 8.37 -6.66
CA GLN A 56 11.61 7.04 -6.28
C GLN A 56 10.46 6.06 -6.02
N LEU A 57 9.45 6.50 -5.25
CA LEU A 57 8.21 5.76 -5.05
C LEU A 57 7.10 6.41 -5.85
N ALA A 58 6.44 5.64 -6.71
CA ALA A 58 5.30 6.13 -7.49
C ALA A 58 4.15 6.57 -6.57
N SER A 59 3.96 5.83 -5.48
CA SER A 59 3.00 6.12 -4.41
C SER A 59 3.46 5.48 -3.10
N LEU A 60 2.88 5.95 -1.98
CA LEU A 60 3.13 5.43 -0.64
C LEU A 60 1.78 5.14 0.03
N GLU A 61 1.55 3.89 0.39
CA GLU A 61 0.32 3.38 0.99
C GLU A 61 0.56 3.11 2.47
N LEU A 62 -0.13 3.85 3.35
CA LEU A 62 0.05 3.81 4.80
C LEU A 62 -1.24 3.46 5.53
N ALA A 63 -1.12 2.81 6.68
CA ALA A 63 -2.20 2.54 7.60
C ALA A 63 -1.76 2.73 9.06
N LEU A 64 -2.73 2.82 9.99
CA LEU A 64 -2.46 2.75 11.44
C LEU A 64 -2.91 1.42 12.06
N ASP A 65 -3.81 0.71 11.40
CA ASP A 65 -4.21 -0.63 11.82
C ASP A 65 -3.38 -1.68 11.07
N SER A 66 -3.16 -2.82 11.71
CA SER A 66 -2.63 -4.00 11.03
C SER A 66 -3.58 -4.44 9.93
N VAL A 67 -3.04 -4.67 8.73
CA VAL A 67 -3.82 -5.00 7.54
C VAL A 67 -3.31 -6.30 6.90
N GLU A 68 -4.19 -7.27 6.77
CA GLU A 68 -3.93 -8.55 6.10
C GLU A 68 -4.73 -8.57 4.80
N VAL A 69 -4.07 -8.78 3.67
CA VAL A 69 -4.73 -8.83 2.36
C VAL A 69 -5.11 -10.24 1.92
N LEU A 70 -4.69 -11.26 2.68
CA LEU A 70 -5.00 -12.66 2.42
C LEU A 70 -6.14 -13.15 3.31
N GLY A 71 -6.93 -14.11 2.81
CA GLY A 71 -8.05 -14.71 3.53
C GLY A 71 -9.39 -14.03 3.26
N ALA A 72 -10.42 -14.42 4.04
CA ALA A 72 -11.78 -13.87 4.02
C ALA A 72 -12.01 -13.06 5.29
N CYS A 73 -12.28 -11.75 5.14
CA CYS A 73 -12.47 -10.81 6.25
C CYS A 73 -13.91 -10.32 6.40
N ASP A 74 -14.76 -10.60 5.42
CA ASP A 74 -16.18 -10.29 5.43
C ASP A 74 -16.94 -11.37 4.67
N GLN A 75 -18.26 -11.51 4.87
CA GLN A 75 -19.02 -12.62 4.31
C GLN A 75 -19.02 -12.61 2.77
N GLY A 76 -18.31 -13.56 2.19
CA GLY A 76 -18.16 -13.72 0.75
C GLY A 76 -17.19 -12.75 0.09
N TYR A 77 -16.35 -12.04 0.89
CA TYR A 77 -15.37 -11.08 0.39
C TYR A 77 -13.97 -11.34 0.94
N SER A 78 -12.98 -11.28 0.07
CA SER A 78 -11.57 -11.36 0.43
C SER A 78 -11.15 -10.21 1.35
N CYS A 79 -10.18 -10.48 2.23
CA CYS A 79 -9.53 -9.46 3.07
C CYS A 79 -8.93 -8.30 2.27
N ALA A 80 -8.52 -8.53 1.04
CA ALA A 80 -8.04 -7.48 0.16
C ALA A 80 -9.05 -6.35 -0.04
N TYR A 81 -10.35 -6.64 0.01
CA TYR A 81 -11.37 -5.60 -0.14
C TYR A 81 -11.56 -4.75 1.12
N ALA A 82 -11.43 -5.35 2.30
CA ALA A 82 -11.65 -4.65 3.58
C ALA A 82 -10.41 -3.88 4.06
N ASN A 83 -9.22 -4.32 3.67
CA ASN A 83 -7.96 -3.92 4.28
C ASN A 83 -7.06 -3.09 3.36
N THR A 84 -7.50 -2.73 2.15
CA THR A 84 -6.83 -1.71 1.33
C THR A 84 -7.82 -0.83 0.61
N ILE A 85 -7.46 0.43 0.47
CA ILE A 85 -8.20 1.42 -0.31
C ILE A 85 -7.46 1.78 -1.61
N SER A 86 -6.26 1.24 -1.79
CA SER A 86 -5.38 1.53 -2.93
C SER A 86 -5.27 0.33 -3.87
N TRP A 87 -5.60 0.53 -5.15
CA TRP A 87 -5.65 -0.51 -6.17
C TRP A 87 -4.90 -0.07 -7.42
N ARG A 88 -3.75 -0.68 -7.70
CA ARG A 88 -2.91 -0.36 -8.87
C ARG A 88 -3.62 -0.68 -10.18
N THR A 89 -4.32 -1.81 -10.22
CA THR A 89 -5.18 -2.25 -11.32
C THR A 89 -6.48 -2.82 -10.74
N PRO A 90 -7.49 -3.12 -11.56
CA PRO A 90 -8.72 -3.74 -11.05
C PRO A 90 -8.53 -5.05 -10.27
N THR A 91 -7.38 -5.71 -10.39
CA THR A 91 -7.09 -7.00 -9.74
C THR A 91 -5.83 -6.98 -8.86
N THR A 92 -5.23 -5.81 -8.65
CA THR A 92 -3.97 -5.68 -7.91
C THR A 92 -4.14 -4.69 -6.76
N PRO A 93 -4.55 -5.17 -5.57
CA PRO A 93 -4.55 -4.35 -4.36
C PRO A 93 -3.11 -4.02 -3.95
N LEU A 94 -2.91 -2.85 -3.37
CA LEU A 94 -1.64 -2.45 -2.77
C LEU A 94 -1.74 -2.60 -1.25
N PRO A 95 -0.88 -3.42 -0.63
CA PRO A 95 -0.83 -3.53 0.82
C PRO A 95 -0.52 -2.17 1.45
N MET A 96 -1.23 -1.86 2.53
CA MET A 96 -1.01 -0.64 3.31
C MET A 96 0.01 -0.95 4.41
N GLU A 97 1.04 -0.12 4.56
CA GLU A 97 2.09 -0.33 5.55
C GLU A 97 1.76 0.40 6.86
N ASN A 98 1.83 -0.29 7.98
CA ASN A 98 1.54 0.28 9.30
C ASN A 98 2.75 0.29 10.26
N ASP A 99 3.87 -0.33 9.88
CA ASP A 99 5.09 -0.29 10.67
C ASP A 99 5.97 0.91 10.25
N PRO A 100 6.20 1.91 11.13
CA PRO A 100 7.03 3.06 10.82
C PRO A 100 8.46 2.69 10.41
N ARG A 101 9.01 1.61 10.96
CA ARG A 101 10.33 1.12 10.56
C ARG A 101 10.32 0.62 9.12
N ALA A 102 9.34 -0.17 8.73
CA ALA A 102 9.20 -0.65 7.36
C ALA A 102 8.96 0.51 6.37
N VAL A 103 8.18 1.53 6.77
CA VAL A 103 8.03 2.77 5.98
C VAL A 103 9.38 3.48 5.81
N PHE A 104 10.14 3.65 6.88
CA PHE A 104 11.45 4.27 6.82
C PHE A 104 12.41 3.50 5.90
N GLU A 105 12.46 2.17 6.04
CA GLU A 105 13.28 1.30 5.18
C GLU A 105 12.84 1.36 3.71
N ARG A 106 11.54 1.49 3.44
CA ARG A 106 11.01 1.68 2.08
C ARG A 106 11.42 3.02 1.46
N LEU A 107 11.53 4.08 2.28
CA LEU A 107 11.93 5.42 1.85
C LEU A 107 13.44 5.55 1.65
N PHE A 108 14.23 5.05 2.59
CA PHE A 108 15.67 5.33 2.70
C PHE A 108 16.56 4.10 2.54
N GLY A 109 15.98 2.90 2.52
CA GLY A 109 16.71 1.63 2.54
C GLY A 109 16.94 1.09 3.95
N ALA A 110 17.33 -0.18 4.04
CA ALA A 110 17.49 -0.94 5.29
C ALA A 110 18.77 -0.59 6.08
N ALA A 111 19.18 0.66 6.16
CA ALA A 111 20.32 1.07 6.97
C ALA A 111 19.93 2.07 8.04
N ASP A 112 20.65 1.95 9.15
CA ASP A 112 20.56 2.88 10.28
C ASP A 112 20.97 4.34 9.94
N SER A 113 21.23 4.63 8.67
CA SER A 113 21.80 5.91 8.23
C SER A 113 21.19 6.38 6.90
N THR A 114 20.89 7.67 6.85
CA THR A 114 20.54 8.41 5.63
C THR A 114 21.78 8.79 4.81
N ASP A 115 22.96 8.21 5.10
CA ASP A 115 24.21 8.51 4.38
C ASP A 115 24.09 8.19 2.87
N ALA A 116 24.42 9.19 2.05
CA ALA A 116 24.28 9.12 0.61
C ALA A 116 25.16 8.04 -0.03
N ALA A 117 26.39 7.86 0.47
CA ALA A 117 27.32 6.87 -0.09
C ALA A 117 26.86 5.43 0.22
N ALA A 118 26.40 5.18 1.45
CA ALA A 118 25.85 3.89 1.85
C ALA A 118 24.57 3.52 1.06
N ARG A 119 23.68 4.51 0.83
CA ARG A 119 22.49 4.33 -0.01
C ARG A 119 22.86 3.97 -1.46
N LEU A 120 23.80 4.71 -2.05
CA LEU A 120 24.22 4.47 -3.43
C LEU A 120 24.89 3.10 -3.61
N ALA A 121 25.71 2.66 -2.64
CA ALA A 121 26.32 1.34 -2.68
C ALA A 121 25.25 0.21 -2.73
N ARG A 122 24.22 0.31 -1.92
CA ARG A 122 23.11 -0.67 -1.91
C ARG A 122 22.28 -0.66 -3.18
N LEU A 123 21.94 0.53 -3.70
CA LEU A 123 21.21 0.64 -4.96
C LEU A 123 21.96 -0.08 -6.09
N ARG A 124 23.30 -0.07 -6.07
CA ARG A 124 24.11 -0.81 -7.03
C ARG A 124 24.06 -2.33 -6.83
N GLU A 125 24.03 -2.79 -5.57
CA GLU A 125 23.84 -4.21 -5.25
C GLU A 125 22.48 -4.71 -5.70
N ASP A 126 21.40 -3.98 -5.35
CA ASP A 126 20.03 -4.28 -5.76
C ASP A 126 19.89 -4.34 -7.28
N ARG A 127 20.53 -3.41 -7.99
CA ARG A 127 20.55 -3.40 -9.45
C ARG A 127 21.22 -4.65 -10.02
N SER A 128 22.34 -5.07 -9.44
CA SER A 128 23.04 -6.28 -9.89
C SER A 128 22.18 -7.54 -9.74
N VAL A 129 21.42 -7.64 -8.65
CA VAL A 129 20.46 -8.74 -8.42
C VAL A 129 19.33 -8.70 -9.44
N LEU A 130 18.78 -7.51 -9.72
CA LEU A 130 17.70 -7.36 -10.69
C LEU A 130 18.13 -7.66 -12.12
N ASP A 131 19.32 -7.26 -12.52
CA ASP A 131 19.89 -7.58 -13.84
C ASP A 131 19.99 -9.10 -14.03
N PHE A 132 20.43 -9.82 -12.99
CA PHE A 132 20.47 -11.28 -13.01
C PHE A 132 19.07 -11.90 -13.12
N VAL A 133 18.13 -11.46 -12.27
CA VAL A 133 16.73 -11.96 -12.25
C VAL A 133 16.05 -11.69 -13.60
N SER A 134 16.25 -10.51 -14.18
CA SER A 134 15.69 -10.13 -15.48
C SER A 134 16.22 -11.01 -16.61
N ALA A 135 17.51 -11.32 -16.60
CA ALA A 135 18.12 -12.20 -17.59
C ALA A 135 17.56 -13.63 -17.52
N GLU A 136 17.48 -14.20 -16.32
CA GLU A 136 16.89 -15.53 -16.09
C GLU A 136 15.42 -15.60 -16.50
N ALA A 137 14.62 -14.63 -16.10
CA ALA A 137 13.20 -14.57 -16.43
C ALA A 137 12.95 -14.42 -17.95
N ASN A 138 13.75 -13.61 -18.65
CA ASN A 138 13.68 -13.51 -20.11
C ASN A 138 14.13 -14.80 -20.81
N GLY A 139 15.06 -15.55 -20.22
CA GLY A 139 15.44 -16.89 -20.68
C GLY A 139 14.25 -17.86 -20.58
N LEU A 140 13.61 -17.90 -19.44
CA LEU A 140 12.46 -18.77 -19.16
C LEU A 140 11.26 -18.46 -20.08
N LYS A 141 10.99 -17.20 -20.38
CA LYS A 141 9.85 -16.77 -21.22
C LYS A 141 9.82 -17.48 -22.58
N ARG A 142 10.97 -17.85 -23.14
CA ARG A 142 11.08 -18.52 -24.43
C ARG A 142 10.61 -19.98 -24.42
N SER A 143 10.50 -20.58 -23.24
CA SER A 143 10.09 -21.98 -23.04
C SER A 143 8.67 -22.16 -22.52
N LEU A 144 7.96 -21.07 -22.21
CA LEU A 144 6.64 -21.10 -21.58
C LEU A 144 5.49 -21.02 -22.58
N GLY A 145 4.36 -21.67 -22.23
CA GLY A 145 3.09 -21.52 -22.90
C GLY A 145 2.46 -20.13 -22.69
N ALA A 146 1.41 -19.80 -23.44
CA ALA A 146 0.80 -18.46 -23.45
C ALA A 146 0.32 -17.98 -22.06
N ALA A 147 -0.31 -18.85 -21.28
CA ALA A 147 -0.84 -18.50 -19.95
C ALA A 147 0.29 -18.16 -18.95
N ASP A 148 1.33 -18.98 -18.92
CA ASP A 148 2.48 -18.78 -18.03
C ASP A 148 3.37 -17.62 -18.49
N SER A 149 3.47 -17.41 -19.81
CA SER A 149 4.14 -16.25 -20.40
C SER A 149 3.46 -14.93 -19.99
N SER A 150 2.12 -14.92 -19.85
CA SER A 150 1.38 -13.75 -19.35
C SER A 150 1.71 -13.45 -17.89
N LYS A 151 1.75 -14.47 -17.02
CA LYS A 151 2.14 -14.31 -15.61
C LYS A 151 3.57 -13.83 -15.46
N LEU A 152 4.49 -14.40 -16.26
CA LEU A 152 5.88 -13.98 -16.26
C LEU A 152 6.04 -12.52 -16.77
N THR A 153 5.18 -12.08 -17.70
CA THR A 153 5.19 -10.69 -18.15
C THR A 153 4.79 -9.75 -17.04
N GLN A 154 3.75 -10.08 -16.25
CA GLN A 154 3.35 -9.29 -15.07
C GLN A 154 4.47 -9.21 -14.01
N TYR A 155 5.19 -10.32 -13.81
CA TYR A 155 6.37 -10.33 -12.94
C TYR A 155 7.48 -9.42 -13.46
N LEU A 156 7.80 -9.48 -14.76
CA LEU A 156 8.81 -8.63 -15.39
C LEU A 156 8.41 -7.14 -15.36
N ASP A 157 7.13 -6.81 -15.42
CA ASP A 157 6.66 -5.44 -15.27
C ASP A 157 6.89 -4.92 -13.82
N ALA A 158 6.70 -5.79 -12.82
CA ALA A 158 7.06 -5.46 -11.44
C ALA A 158 8.57 -5.27 -11.25
N VAL A 159 9.40 -6.10 -11.88
CA VAL A 159 10.86 -5.95 -11.88
C VAL A 159 11.28 -4.61 -12.52
N ARG A 160 10.68 -4.23 -13.65
CA ARG A 160 10.94 -2.92 -14.29
C ARG A 160 10.57 -1.73 -13.39
N ASP A 161 9.49 -1.85 -12.62
CA ASP A 161 9.14 -0.83 -11.63
C ASP A 161 10.24 -0.67 -10.56
N VAL A 162 10.84 -1.77 -10.11
CA VAL A 162 11.95 -1.73 -9.16
C VAL A 162 13.21 -1.13 -9.80
N GLU A 163 13.56 -1.53 -11.03
CA GLU A 163 14.66 -0.93 -11.80
C GLU A 163 14.51 0.58 -11.93
N ARG A 164 13.31 1.06 -12.28
CA ARG A 164 13.01 2.49 -12.39
C ARG A 164 13.20 3.22 -11.05
N ARG A 165 12.77 2.59 -9.94
CA ARG A 165 12.96 3.15 -8.59
C ARG A 165 14.43 3.30 -8.25
N ILE A 166 15.25 2.29 -8.53
CA ILE A 166 16.69 2.32 -8.32
C ILE A 166 17.33 3.44 -9.15
N GLN A 167 17.02 3.52 -10.45
CA GLN A 167 17.54 4.56 -11.33
C GLN A 167 17.13 5.98 -10.86
N THR A 168 15.92 6.13 -10.33
CA THR A 168 15.46 7.42 -9.80
C THR A 168 16.19 7.76 -8.50
N ALA A 169 16.37 6.79 -7.61
CA ALA A 169 17.12 6.96 -6.37
C ALA A 169 18.61 7.28 -6.63
N GLU A 170 19.24 6.64 -7.63
CA GLU A 170 20.60 6.98 -8.07
C GLU A 170 20.69 8.44 -8.52
N ARG A 171 19.74 8.93 -9.33
CA ARG A 171 19.70 10.35 -9.77
C ARG A 171 19.47 11.34 -8.63
N GLN A 172 18.86 10.91 -7.54
CA GLN A 172 18.54 11.71 -6.37
C GLN A 172 19.52 11.50 -5.22
N ALA A 173 20.56 10.69 -5.39
CA ALA A 173 21.49 10.30 -4.32
C ALA A 173 22.23 11.51 -3.70
N ASP A 174 22.49 12.55 -4.49
CA ASP A 174 23.18 13.77 -4.03
C ASP A 174 22.28 14.75 -3.27
N ARG A 175 20.96 14.46 -3.15
CA ARG A 175 20.06 15.32 -2.36
C ARG A 175 20.41 15.20 -0.89
N GLU A 176 20.56 16.34 -0.24
CA GLU A 176 20.62 16.40 1.22
C GLU A 176 19.30 15.91 1.80
N MET A 177 19.37 14.90 2.63
CA MET A 177 18.22 14.38 3.36
C MET A 177 18.23 14.92 4.77
N PRO A 178 17.08 15.33 5.33
CA PRO A 178 16.99 15.66 6.75
C PRO A 178 17.46 14.47 7.59
N VAL A 179 18.17 14.77 8.67
CA VAL A 179 18.56 13.73 9.64
C VAL A 179 17.29 13.26 10.35
N PHE A 180 16.94 12.02 10.16
CA PHE A 180 15.81 11.38 10.82
C PHE A 180 16.29 10.04 11.39
N GLU A 181 16.05 9.82 12.67
CA GLU A 181 16.41 8.55 13.30
C GLU A 181 15.46 7.44 12.84
N GLN A 182 16.03 6.27 12.55
CA GLN A 182 15.25 5.12 12.16
C GLN A 182 14.30 4.71 13.30
N PRO A 183 12.99 4.58 13.05
CA PRO A 183 12.06 4.09 14.05
C PRO A 183 12.40 2.66 14.49
N ILE A 184 12.19 2.34 15.77
CA ILE A 184 12.42 0.99 16.30
C ILE A 184 11.30 0.04 15.85
N GLY A 185 10.08 0.57 15.63
CA GLY A 185 8.88 -0.16 15.26
C GLY A 185 7.63 0.64 15.60
N ILE A 186 6.52 -0.06 15.84
CA ILE A 186 5.23 0.57 16.15
C ILE A 186 5.24 1.07 17.60
N PRO A 187 5.01 2.39 17.85
CA PRO A 187 4.89 2.94 19.20
C PRO A 187 3.68 2.37 19.97
N ASP A 188 3.78 2.40 21.32
CA ASP A 188 2.75 1.84 22.19
C ASP A 188 1.43 2.60 22.17
N THR A 189 1.47 3.93 21.91
CA THR A 189 0.26 4.75 21.88
C THR A 189 -0.14 5.11 20.46
N PHE A 190 -1.45 5.23 20.25
CA PHE A 190 -2.00 5.65 18.96
C PHE A 190 -1.48 7.01 18.51
N GLU A 191 -1.42 7.97 19.43
CA GLU A 191 -0.96 9.32 19.14
C GLU A 191 0.50 9.32 18.62
N GLN A 192 1.38 8.60 19.32
CA GLN A 192 2.79 8.49 18.93
C GLN A 192 2.93 7.77 17.59
N HIS A 193 2.18 6.69 17.37
CA HIS A 193 2.18 5.95 16.11
C HIS A 193 1.66 6.84 14.96
N ALA A 194 0.52 7.48 15.14
CA ALA A 194 -0.05 8.37 14.12
C ALA A 194 0.91 9.52 13.78
N LYS A 195 1.45 10.18 14.83
CA LYS A 195 2.42 11.27 14.64
C LYS A 195 3.63 10.81 13.85
N LEU A 196 4.23 9.68 14.21
CA LEU A 196 5.42 9.16 13.54
C LEU A 196 5.15 8.80 12.08
N MET A 197 4.00 8.19 11.78
CA MET A 197 3.59 7.88 10.41
C MET A 197 3.36 9.15 9.57
N TYR A 198 2.76 10.20 10.17
CA TYR A 198 2.61 11.50 9.50
C TYR A 198 3.96 12.19 9.28
N ASP A 199 4.88 12.12 10.25
CA ASP A 199 6.22 12.69 10.11
C ASP A 199 6.99 12.03 8.95
N LEU A 200 6.91 10.70 8.84
CA LEU A 200 7.50 9.95 7.71
C LEU A 200 6.83 10.30 6.37
N TRP A 201 5.51 10.46 6.36
CA TRP A 201 4.79 10.84 5.15
C TRP A 201 5.16 12.27 4.71
N LEU A 202 5.20 13.21 5.66
CA LEU A 202 5.64 14.58 5.40
C LEU A 202 7.08 14.60 4.85
N LEU A 203 7.98 13.83 5.47
CA LEU A 203 9.37 13.71 5.04
C LEU A 203 9.46 13.18 3.60
N ALA A 204 8.65 12.17 3.25
CA ALA A 204 8.61 11.62 1.89
C ALA A 204 8.19 12.66 0.84
N PHE A 205 7.26 13.57 1.18
CA PHE A 205 6.86 14.68 0.30
C PHE A 205 7.92 15.78 0.23
N GLN A 206 8.48 16.19 1.37
CA GLN A 206 9.50 17.25 1.43
C GLN A 206 10.76 16.90 0.66
N THR A 207 11.11 15.60 0.66
CA THR A 207 12.28 15.08 -0.07
C THR A 207 11.97 14.65 -1.49
N ASP A 208 10.71 14.81 -1.96
CA ASP A 208 10.25 14.38 -3.28
C ASP A 208 10.53 12.90 -3.58
N LEU A 209 10.49 12.06 -2.54
CA LEU A 209 10.58 10.60 -2.68
C LEU A 209 9.27 10.02 -3.22
N THR A 210 8.15 10.66 -2.93
CA THR A 210 6.85 10.41 -3.55
C THR A 210 6.06 11.70 -3.66
N ARG A 211 5.09 11.75 -4.56
CA ARG A 211 4.11 12.85 -4.73
C ARG A 211 2.68 12.38 -4.52
N VAL A 212 2.51 11.08 -4.26
CA VAL A 212 1.20 10.47 -4.04
C VAL A 212 1.28 9.61 -2.79
N GLY A 213 0.36 9.82 -1.88
CA GLY A 213 0.25 9.01 -0.68
C GLY A 213 -1.20 8.74 -0.33
N THR A 214 -1.46 7.57 0.19
CA THR A 214 -2.76 7.13 0.68
C THR A 214 -2.59 6.68 2.11
N PHE A 215 -3.43 7.21 3.02
CA PHE A 215 -3.32 6.90 4.43
C PHE A 215 -4.66 6.47 5.02
N MET A 216 -4.75 5.19 5.37
CA MET A 216 -5.91 4.60 6.03
C MET A 216 -5.74 4.72 7.54
N MET A 217 -6.34 5.73 8.16
CA MET A 217 -6.21 6.02 9.60
C MET A 217 -6.94 4.99 10.47
N GLY A 218 -7.94 4.33 9.94
CA GLY A 218 -8.67 3.25 10.57
C GLY A 218 -9.32 2.38 9.50
N LYS A 219 -9.28 1.06 9.69
CA LYS A 219 -10.03 0.13 8.82
C LYS A 219 -11.49 0.07 9.24
N GLU A 220 -12.36 -0.31 8.33
CA GLU A 220 -13.82 -0.39 8.56
C GLU A 220 -14.20 -1.16 9.84
N VAL A 221 -13.48 -2.23 10.15
CA VAL A 221 -13.75 -3.09 11.31
C VAL A 221 -12.76 -2.86 12.46
N THR A 222 -12.18 -1.64 12.57
CA THR A 222 -11.22 -1.36 13.64
C THR A 222 -11.87 -1.49 15.03
N GLY A 223 -11.28 -2.32 15.87
CA GLY A 223 -11.68 -2.47 17.28
C GLY A 223 -11.02 -1.44 18.20
N ARG A 224 -10.30 -0.46 17.65
CA ARG A 224 -9.57 0.54 18.42
C ARG A 224 -10.53 1.37 19.30
N SER A 225 -10.13 1.60 20.53
CA SER A 225 -10.74 2.57 21.44
C SER A 225 -9.86 3.81 21.58
N TYR A 226 -10.43 4.89 22.07
CA TYR A 226 -9.76 6.18 22.24
C TYR A 226 -9.94 6.70 23.68
N PRO A 227 -9.33 6.02 24.68
CA PRO A 227 -9.50 6.37 26.09
C PRO A 227 -8.99 7.76 26.42
N GLU A 228 -8.01 8.27 25.67
CA GLU A 228 -7.43 9.61 25.81
C GLU A 228 -8.44 10.75 25.55
N ILE A 229 -9.52 10.47 24.83
CA ILE A 229 -10.64 11.39 24.61
C ILE A 229 -11.93 10.91 25.25
N GLY A 230 -11.84 9.93 26.18
CA GLY A 230 -12.97 9.40 26.94
C GLY A 230 -13.81 8.34 26.21
N VAL A 231 -13.40 7.85 25.04
CA VAL A 231 -14.10 6.81 24.28
C VAL A 231 -13.44 5.47 24.55
N SER A 232 -13.96 4.69 25.46
CA SER A 232 -13.46 3.37 25.87
C SER A 232 -13.97 2.21 24.99
N SER A 233 -15.09 2.42 24.30
CA SER A 233 -15.67 1.43 23.38
C SER A 233 -14.91 1.38 22.08
N GLY A 234 -14.84 0.19 21.45
CA GLY A 234 -14.21 0.01 20.15
C GLY A 234 -14.94 0.76 19.04
N HIS A 235 -14.19 1.41 18.16
CA HIS A 235 -14.71 2.26 17.08
C HIS A 235 -15.80 1.57 16.24
N HIS A 236 -15.55 0.35 15.80
CA HIS A 236 -16.50 -0.43 14.99
C HIS A 236 -17.82 -0.65 15.74
N GLY A 237 -17.79 -1.01 17.05
CA GLY A 237 -18.99 -1.15 17.86
C GLY A 237 -19.80 0.14 17.97
N VAL A 238 -19.10 1.27 18.15
CA VAL A 238 -19.73 2.59 18.22
C VAL A 238 -20.36 3.00 16.88
N SER A 239 -19.74 2.63 15.75
CA SER A 239 -20.29 2.93 14.41
C SER A 239 -21.64 2.25 14.13
N HIS A 240 -21.94 1.14 14.84
CA HIS A 240 -23.22 0.42 14.77
C HIS A 240 -24.22 0.84 15.86
N HIS A 241 -24.23 2.09 16.25
CA HIS A 241 -24.98 2.63 17.40
C HIS A 241 -26.52 2.51 17.30
N GLN A 242 -27.09 1.98 16.22
CA GLN A 242 -28.53 1.75 16.02
C GLN A 242 -29.42 3.00 16.25
N ASN A 243 -28.89 4.20 15.98
CA ASN A 243 -29.47 5.51 16.27
C ASN A 243 -29.61 5.82 17.78
N ASP A 244 -28.85 5.14 18.63
CA ASP A 244 -28.69 5.52 20.04
C ASP A 244 -27.68 6.67 20.13
N PRO A 245 -28.03 7.86 20.71
CA PRO A 245 -27.16 9.05 20.70
C PRO A 245 -25.94 8.92 21.60
#